data_616066b8fc4eed3e3e0c839538f8a595
#
_entry.id   616066b8fc4eed3e3e0c839538f8a595
#
_cell.length_a   1.000
_cell.length_b   1.000
_cell.length_c   1.000
_cell.angle_alpha   90.00
_cell.angle_beta   90.00
_cell.angle_gamma   90.00
#
_symmetry.space_group_name_H-M   'P 1'
#
loop_
_entity.id
_entity.type
_entity.pdbx_description
1 polymer ?
#
loop_
_entity_poly.entity_id
_entity_poly.type
_entity_poly.pdbx_seq_one_letter_code
_entity_poly.pdbx_strand_id
1 'polypeptide(L)'
;MALSVPAAAQAPRSANSAGSAYRINPGDELEILVWGDERLQRSVLVLPDGTFAFPLVGQVQAIGRLPAELERVITAGLQPQYRGPVPQVTVSVKKPSGYQFSVIGKVGSPGTFTPGRYVNALEALAIAGGPTTFANMGSAKIIRKAGDRVFVVPVRLQDALKGDISTLNALPRIESGDTLVIP
;
A
#
# COMPACT_ATOMS: atom_id res chain seq x y z
N MET A 1 -46.62 37.10 6.69
CA MET A 1 -45.44 37.02 5.75
C MET A 1 -44.47 36.05 6.38
N ALA A 2 -44.42 34.82 5.90
CA ALA A 2 -43.47 33.79 6.36
C ALA A 2 -42.29 33.77 5.38
N LEU A 3 -41.10 34.07 5.92
CA LEU A 3 -39.84 34.01 5.16
C LEU A 3 -39.37 32.56 5.07
N SER A 4 -39.43 32.02 3.87
CA SER A 4 -38.90 30.68 3.55
C SER A 4 -37.40 30.77 3.40
N VAL A 5 -36.65 30.09 4.30
CA VAL A 5 -35.20 29.94 4.22
C VAL A 5 -34.90 28.83 3.20
N PRO A 6 -34.06 29.06 2.17
CA PRO A 6 -33.70 28.01 1.24
C PRO A 6 -32.79 27.01 1.94
N ALA A 7 -33.16 25.73 1.87
CA ALA A 7 -32.32 24.62 2.32
C ALA A 7 -31.02 24.58 1.52
N ALA A 8 -29.90 24.78 2.21
CA ALA A 8 -28.57 24.60 1.62
C ALA A 8 -28.43 23.17 1.13
N ALA A 9 -28.25 23.00 -0.18
CA ALA A 9 -27.93 21.73 -0.80
C ALA A 9 -26.60 21.21 -0.19
N GLN A 10 -26.70 20.19 0.63
CA GLN A 10 -25.54 19.48 1.13
C GLN A 10 -24.84 18.81 -0.07
N ALA A 11 -23.59 19.22 -0.31
CA ALA A 11 -22.74 18.52 -1.26
C ALA A 11 -22.72 17.01 -0.93
N PRO A 12 -22.75 16.12 -1.92
CA PRO A 12 -22.67 14.69 -1.66
C PRO A 12 -21.41 14.41 -0.87
N ARG A 13 -21.56 13.89 0.34
CA ARG A 13 -20.45 13.34 1.12
C ARG A 13 -19.80 12.30 0.22
N SER A 14 -18.57 12.58 -0.22
CA SER A 14 -17.74 11.63 -0.94
C SER A 14 -17.89 10.29 -0.27
N ALA A 15 -18.42 9.31 -0.97
CA ALA A 15 -18.41 7.93 -0.54
C ALA A 15 -16.95 7.62 -0.21
N ASN A 16 -16.71 7.41 1.07
CA ASN A 16 -15.42 7.05 1.61
C ASN A 16 -14.91 5.90 0.74
N SER A 17 -13.98 6.19 -0.16
CA SER A 17 -13.18 5.16 -0.79
C SER A 17 -12.43 4.53 0.38
N ALA A 18 -13.01 3.46 0.93
CA ALA A 18 -12.37 2.63 1.91
C ALA A 18 -11.04 2.21 1.27
N GLY A 19 -9.99 2.98 1.55
CA GLY A 19 -8.66 2.73 1.04
C GLY A 19 -8.39 1.27 1.32
N SER A 20 -8.11 0.46 0.29
CA SER A 20 -7.88 -0.95 0.50
C SER A 20 -6.85 -1.08 1.62
N ALA A 21 -7.19 -1.90 2.64
CA ALA A 21 -6.36 -2.08 3.81
C ALA A 21 -4.93 -2.42 3.41
N TYR A 22 -3.95 -1.89 4.13
CA TYR A 22 -2.54 -2.09 3.84
C TYR A 22 -2.19 -3.57 3.96
N ARG A 23 -1.57 -4.11 2.91
CA ARG A 23 -1.01 -5.46 2.91
C ARG A 23 0.48 -5.37 3.14
N ILE A 24 0.97 -6.19 4.03
CA ILE A 24 2.36 -6.22 4.47
C ILE A 24 3.27 -6.65 3.32
N ASN A 25 4.37 -5.95 3.16
CA ASN A 25 5.39 -6.18 2.14
C ASN A 25 6.75 -6.54 2.79
N PRO A 26 7.64 -7.23 2.07
CA PRO A 26 9.03 -7.39 2.50
C PRO A 26 9.68 -6.03 2.70
N GLY A 27 10.41 -5.86 3.82
CA GLY A 27 11.01 -4.59 4.22
C GLY A 27 10.15 -3.74 5.15
N ASP A 28 8.90 -4.13 5.43
CA ASP A 28 8.08 -3.46 6.44
C ASP A 28 8.61 -3.74 7.85
N GLU A 29 8.57 -2.73 8.70
CA GLU A 29 8.81 -2.86 10.14
C GLU A 29 7.46 -2.97 10.85
N LEU A 30 7.25 -4.10 11.52
CA LEU A 30 6.05 -4.37 12.29
C LEU A 30 6.35 -4.25 13.79
N GLU A 31 5.41 -3.72 14.55
CA GLU A 31 5.41 -3.77 16.01
C GLU A 31 4.33 -4.75 16.47
N ILE A 32 4.74 -5.74 17.25
CA ILE A 32 3.87 -6.79 17.77
C ILE A 32 3.85 -6.67 19.28
N LEU A 33 2.66 -6.56 19.84
CA LEU A 33 2.39 -6.48 21.27
C LEU A 33 1.50 -7.64 21.68
N VAL A 34 1.89 -8.37 22.72
CA VAL A 34 1.04 -9.34 23.43
C VAL A 34 0.68 -8.73 24.78
N TRP A 35 -0.59 -8.45 24.98
CA TRP A 35 -1.07 -7.79 26.21
C TRP A 35 -0.67 -8.57 27.47
N GLY A 36 -0.02 -7.88 28.43
CA GLY A 36 0.41 -8.49 29.68
C GLY A 36 1.71 -9.32 29.62
N ASP A 37 2.37 -9.43 28.46
CA ASP A 37 3.68 -10.08 28.35
C ASP A 37 4.68 -9.20 27.57
N GLU A 38 5.38 -8.33 28.31
CA GLU A 38 6.38 -7.40 27.76
C GLU A 38 7.54 -8.14 27.06
N ARG A 39 7.82 -9.40 27.42
CA ARG A 39 8.87 -10.20 26.77
C ARG A 39 8.54 -10.56 25.33
N LEU A 40 7.27 -10.51 24.96
CA LEU A 40 6.77 -10.74 23.61
C LEU A 40 6.50 -9.45 22.84
N GLN A 41 6.73 -8.27 23.45
CA GLN A 41 6.67 -7.00 22.72
C GLN A 41 7.94 -6.81 21.89
N ARG A 42 7.78 -6.70 20.56
CA ARG A 42 8.92 -6.57 19.62
C ARG A 42 8.60 -5.77 18.38
N SER A 43 9.62 -5.06 17.89
CA SER A 43 9.68 -4.64 16.48
C SER A 43 10.36 -5.75 15.68
N VAL A 44 9.77 -6.13 14.55
CA VAL A 44 10.28 -7.14 13.63
C VAL A 44 10.33 -6.58 12.22
N LEU A 45 11.35 -6.95 11.46
CA LEU A 45 11.46 -6.62 10.05
C LEU A 45 10.98 -7.80 9.22
N VAL A 46 10.11 -7.55 8.23
CA VAL A 46 9.70 -8.57 7.27
C VAL A 46 10.85 -8.80 6.29
N LEU A 47 11.34 -10.03 6.24
CA LEU A 47 12.46 -10.42 5.39
C LEU A 47 12.08 -10.44 3.90
N PRO A 48 13.06 -10.47 2.98
CA PRO A 48 12.79 -10.53 1.53
C PRO A 48 11.96 -11.75 1.08
N ASP A 49 12.00 -12.86 1.83
CA ASP A 49 11.16 -14.04 1.60
C ASP A 49 9.71 -13.87 2.09
N GLY A 50 9.40 -12.69 2.66
CA GLY A 50 8.07 -12.36 3.17
C GLY A 50 7.75 -12.91 4.54
N THR A 51 8.76 -13.39 5.28
CA THR A 51 8.59 -13.95 6.62
C THR A 51 9.25 -13.09 7.69
N PHE A 52 8.92 -13.36 8.96
CA PHE A 52 9.65 -12.92 10.13
C PHE A 52 9.61 -13.98 11.22
N ALA A 53 10.57 -13.94 12.16
CA ALA A 53 10.58 -14.84 13.31
C ALA A 53 9.91 -14.16 14.52
N PHE A 54 9.00 -14.89 15.20
CA PHE A 54 8.38 -14.45 16.44
C PHE A 54 8.63 -15.46 17.56
N PRO A 55 8.95 -15.03 18.79
CA PRO A 55 9.22 -15.94 19.89
C PRO A 55 8.06 -16.89 20.16
N LEU A 56 8.33 -18.12 20.49
CA LEU A 56 7.38 -19.20 20.78
C LEU A 56 6.48 -19.64 19.60
N VAL A 57 6.38 -18.86 18.52
CA VAL A 57 5.61 -19.16 17.31
C VAL A 57 6.52 -19.68 16.18
N GLY A 58 7.78 -19.19 16.15
CA GLY A 58 8.71 -19.50 15.08
C GLY A 58 8.58 -18.56 13.87
N GLN A 59 8.75 -19.12 12.68
CA GLN A 59 8.68 -18.37 11.42
C GLN A 59 7.22 -18.14 11.00
N VAL A 60 6.88 -16.89 10.72
CA VAL A 60 5.53 -16.43 10.34
C VAL A 60 5.57 -15.82 8.95
N GLN A 61 4.71 -16.28 8.05
CA GLN A 61 4.54 -15.73 6.73
C GLN A 61 3.70 -14.45 6.82
N ALA A 62 4.27 -13.30 6.40
CA ALA A 62 3.63 -11.98 6.53
C ALA A 62 3.22 -11.36 5.20
N ILE A 63 3.97 -11.65 4.12
CA ILE A 63 3.75 -11.02 2.81
C ILE A 63 2.30 -11.15 2.33
N GLY A 64 1.71 -10.04 1.89
CA GLY A 64 0.36 -9.97 1.37
C GLY A 64 -0.75 -10.07 2.41
N ARG A 65 -0.43 -10.37 3.67
CA ARG A 65 -1.42 -10.44 4.76
C ARG A 65 -1.77 -9.06 5.31
N LEU A 66 -2.94 -8.95 5.89
CA LEU A 66 -3.35 -7.82 6.70
C LEU A 66 -2.78 -7.95 8.12
N PRO A 67 -2.53 -6.86 8.85
CA PRO A 67 -2.13 -6.92 10.26
C PRO A 67 -3.07 -7.79 11.11
N ALA A 68 -4.39 -7.64 10.94
CA ALA A 68 -5.39 -8.44 11.65
C ALA A 68 -5.33 -9.95 11.33
N GLU A 69 -4.85 -10.33 10.16
CA GLU A 69 -4.61 -11.74 9.81
C GLU A 69 -3.39 -12.28 10.54
N LEU A 70 -2.33 -11.46 10.70
CA LEU A 70 -1.15 -11.84 11.48
C LEU A 70 -1.47 -11.98 12.98
N GLU A 71 -2.31 -11.10 13.53
CA GLU A 71 -2.78 -11.23 14.92
C GLU A 71 -3.38 -12.62 15.19
N ARG A 72 -4.21 -13.11 14.26
CA ARG A 72 -4.82 -14.44 14.37
C ARG A 72 -3.78 -15.56 14.28
N VAL A 73 -2.83 -15.44 13.35
CA VAL A 73 -1.77 -16.44 13.15
C VAL A 73 -0.88 -16.52 14.39
N ILE A 74 -0.46 -15.38 14.93
CA ILE A 74 0.38 -15.31 16.12
C ILE A 74 -0.38 -15.84 17.34
N THR A 75 -1.65 -15.45 17.53
CA THR A 75 -2.51 -15.95 18.60
C THR A 75 -2.64 -17.47 18.55
N ALA A 76 -2.88 -18.04 17.37
CA ALA A 76 -2.95 -19.49 17.19
C ALA A 76 -1.61 -20.18 17.49
N GLY A 77 -0.49 -19.58 17.09
CA GLY A 77 0.85 -20.11 17.36
C GLY A 77 1.24 -20.04 18.84
N LEU A 78 0.72 -19.05 19.58
CA LEU A 78 0.96 -18.91 21.03
C LEU A 78 0.07 -19.85 21.88
N GLN A 79 -1.07 -20.32 21.36
CA GLN A 79 -2.03 -21.13 22.13
C GLN A 79 -1.41 -22.30 22.89
N PRO A 80 -0.45 -23.09 22.35
CA PRO A 80 0.17 -24.20 23.06
C PRO A 80 0.97 -23.77 24.31
N GLN A 81 1.36 -22.50 24.40
CA GLN A 81 2.18 -21.97 25.51
C GLN A 81 1.34 -21.44 26.68
N TYR A 82 0.03 -21.30 26.49
CA TYR A 82 -0.89 -20.76 27.50
C TYR A 82 -1.85 -21.84 27.98
N ARG A 83 -2.01 -21.95 29.33
CA ARG A 83 -2.99 -22.88 29.96
C ARG A 83 -4.44 -22.37 29.87
N GLY A 84 -4.66 -21.19 29.32
CA GLY A 84 -5.94 -20.52 29.16
C GLY A 84 -6.00 -19.77 27.84
N PRO A 85 -6.92 -18.81 27.67
CA PRO A 85 -6.98 -18.00 26.47
C PRO A 85 -5.69 -17.20 26.31
N VAL A 86 -5.19 -17.12 25.08
CA VAL A 86 -4.05 -16.25 24.74
C VAL A 86 -4.47 -14.80 24.95
N PRO A 87 -3.63 -13.97 25.59
CA PRO A 87 -3.88 -12.53 25.68
C PRO A 87 -4.01 -11.88 24.30
N GLN A 88 -4.61 -10.70 24.25
CA GLN A 88 -4.80 -9.99 23.00
C GLN A 88 -3.44 -9.70 22.33
N VAL A 89 -3.33 -10.09 21.08
CA VAL A 89 -2.19 -9.78 20.21
C VAL A 89 -2.57 -8.61 19.33
N THR A 90 -1.71 -7.60 19.26
CA THR A 90 -1.87 -6.44 18.37
C THR A 90 -0.67 -6.37 17.44
N VAL A 91 -0.94 -6.21 16.14
CA VAL A 91 0.09 -6.04 15.10
C VAL A 91 -0.10 -4.69 14.44
N SER A 92 0.90 -3.84 14.51
CA SER A 92 0.92 -2.51 13.88
C SER A 92 2.04 -2.42 12.86
N VAL A 93 1.78 -1.76 11.74
CA VAL A 93 2.85 -1.42 10.76
C VAL A 93 3.49 -0.11 11.21
N LYS A 94 4.71 -0.20 11.74
CA LYS A 94 5.47 0.95 12.26
C LYS A 94 6.07 1.77 11.12
N LYS A 95 6.64 1.08 10.14
CA LYS A 95 7.18 1.69 8.93
C LYS A 95 6.81 0.86 7.70
N PRO A 96 5.98 1.38 6.80
CA PRO A 96 5.60 0.69 5.56
C PRO A 96 6.68 0.86 4.48
N SER A 97 7.95 0.49 4.80
CA SER A 97 9.10 0.67 3.92
C SER A 97 9.12 -0.31 2.75
N GLY A 98 8.38 -1.40 2.87
CA GLY A 98 8.26 -2.40 1.81
C GLY A 98 7.35 -1.96 0.66
N TYR A 99 6.51 -0.95 0.84
CA TYR A 99 5.74 -0.37 -0.26
C TYR A 99 6.59 0.64 -1.02
N GLN A 100 7.22 0.19 -2.10
CA GLN A 100 8.07 1.00 -2.95
C GLN A 100 7.79 0.73 -4.44
N PHE A 101 8.01 1.74 -5.28
CA PHE A 101 7.92 1.62 -6.72
C PHE A 101 8.99 2.48 -7.39
N SER A 102 9.29 2.19 -8.66
CA SER A 102 10.25 2.96 -9.43
C SER A 102 9.55 3.74 -10.54
N VAL A 103 10.09 4.91 -10.86
CA VAL A 103 9.69 5.69 -12.04
C VAL A 103 10.92 5.93 -12.89
N ILE A 104 10.85 5.58 -14.16
CA ILE A 104 11.95 5.72 -15.12
C ILE A 104 11.48 6.38 -16.42
N GLY A 105 12.44 6.93 -17.14
CA GLY A 105 12.21 7.56 -18.44
C GLY A 105 12.17 9.09 -18.34
N LYS A 106 11.30 9.73 -19.13
CA LYS A 106 11.29 11.19 -19.29
C LYS A 106 10.43 11.90 -18.22
N VAL A 107 10.90 11.82 -16.97
CA VAL A 107 10.31 12.48 -15.79
C VAL A 107 11.32 13.41 -15.14
N GLY A 108 10.86 14.34 -14.33
CA GLY A 108 11.72 15.33 -13.68
C GLY A 108 12.76 14.71 -12.74
N SER A 109 12.39 13.65 -12.01
CA SER A 109 13.24 12.97 -11.03
C SER A 109 13.03 11.45 -11.13
N PRO A 110 13.72 10.75 -12.05
CA PRO A 110 13.67 9.29 -12.10
C PRO A 110 14.27 8.69 -10.82
N GLY A 111 13.68 7.60 -10.34
CA GLY A 111 14.17 6.94 -9.12
C GLY A 111 13.17 5.97 -8.50
N THR A 112 13.50 5.50 -7.31
CA THR A 112 12.63 4.65 -6.48
C THR A 112 12.03 5.48 -5.35
N PHE A 113 10.74 5.31 -5.11
CA PHE A 113 9.95 6.10 -4.17
C PHE A 113 9.22 5.21 -3.16
N THR A 114 9.17 5.69 -1.92
CA THR A 114 8.49 5.02 -0.79
C THR A 114 7.50 6.00 -0.16
N PRO A 115 6.31 6.21 -0.75
CA PRO A 115 5.42 7.30 -0.37
C PRO A 115 4.68 7.10 0.95
N GLY A 116 4.76 5.92 1.59
CA GLY A 116 4.07 5.60 2.84
C GLY A 116 2.54 5.45 2.71
N ARG A 117 1.97 5.67 1.54
CA ARG A 117 0.56 5.48 1.19
C ARG A 117 0.43 4.90 -0.20
N TYR A 118 -0.67 4.27 -0.47
CA TYR A 118 -0.94 3.84 -1.83
C TYR A 118 -1.13 5.04 -2.76
N VAL A 119 -0.63 4.92 -3.99
CA VAL A 119 -0.73 5.93 -5.04
C VAL A 119 -1.20 5.29 -6.34
N ASN A 120 -1.84 6.08 -7.20
CA ASN A 120 -2.13 5.70 -8.58
C ASN A 120 -1.00 6.16 -9.52
N ALA A 121 -1.09 5.80 -10.80
CA ALA A 121 -0.05 6.11 -11.78
C ALA A 121 0.15 7.63 -11.99
N LEU A 122 -0.90 8.45 -11.85
CA LEU A 122 -0.79 9.91 -11.97
C LEU A 122 -0.08 10.52 -10.75
N GLU A 123 -0.42 10.06 -9.55
CA GLU A 123 0.25 10.47 -8.32
C GLU A 123 1.73 10.04 -8.32
N ALA A 124 2.04 8.83 -8.82
CA ALA A 124 3.42 8.36 -8.96
C ALA A 124 4.23 9.25 -9.92
N LEU A 125 3.62 9.67 -11.04
CA LEU A 125 4.23 10.64 -11.93
C LEU A 125 4.48 11.99 -11.26
N ALA A 126 3.51 12.48 -10.48
CA ALA A 126 3.64 13.75 -9.75
C ALA A 126 4.78 13.69 -8.71
N ILE A 127 4.91 12.57 -7.98
CA ILE A 127 6.01 12.33 -7.03
C ILE A 127 7.38 12.34 -7.75
N ALA A 128 7.44 11.83 -8.99
CA ALA A 128 8.65 11.84 -9.83
C ALA A 128 8.91 13.20 -10.51
N GLY A 129 8.25 14.27 -10.08
CA GLY A 129 8.47 15.64 -10.60
C GLY A 129 7.78 15.93 -11.94
N GLY A 130 6.79 15.10 -12.32
CA GLY A 130 6.02 15.27 -13.56
C GLY A 130 6.78 14.88 -14.83
N PRO A 131 6.12 14.99 -16.00
CA PRO A 131 6.75 14.67 -17.29
C PRO A 131 7.71 15.79 -17.73
N THR A 132 8.79 15.42 -18.41
CA THR A 132 9.63 16.39 -19.12
C THR A 132 9.00 16.79 -20.47
N THR A 133 9.55 17.81 -21.12
CA THR A 133 9.05 18.35 -22.41
C THR A 133 8.93 17.29 -23.53
N PHE A 134 9.76 16.25 -23.47
CA PHE A 134 9.83 15.20 -24.50
C PHE A 134 9.14 13.89 -24.06
N ALA A 135 8.36 13.92 -22.99
CA ALA A 135 7.69 12.73 -22.47
C ALA A 135 6.49 12.33 -23.34
N ASN A 136 6.44 11.05 -23.73
CA ASN A 136 5.30 10.49 -24.44
C ASN A 136 4.30 9.89 -23.44
N MET A 137 3.37 10.72 -22.97
CA MET A 137 2.36 10.35 -21.99
C MET A 137 1.31 9.35 -22.52
N GLY A 138 1.17 9.25 -23.85
CA GLY A 138 0.26 8.29 -24.49
C GLY A 138 0.78 6.86 -24.50
N SER A 139 2.10 6.69 -24.29
CA SER A 139 2.76 5.38 -24.28
C SER A 139 3.26 4.97 -22.88
N ALA A 140 2.77 5.65 -21.83
CA ALA A 140 3.11 5.32 -20.45
C ALA A 140 2.62 3.91 -20.10
N LYS A 141 3.41 3.19 -19.31
CA LYS A 141 3.10 1.82 -18.89
C LYS A 141 3.70 1.50 -17.53
N ILE A 142 3.04 0.58 -16.83
CA ILE A 142 3.58 -0.02 -15.62
C ILE A 142 4.11 -1.40 -15.97
N ILE A 143 5.34 -1.69 -15.57
CA ILE A 143 5.93 -3.03 -15.59
C ILE A 143 5.73 -3.59 -14.19
N ARG A 144 4.96 -4.66 -14.08
CA ARG A 144 4.63 -5.34 -12.82
C ARG A 144 5.17 -6.75 -12.84
N LYS A 145 5.86 -7.13 -11.76
CA LYS A 145 6.33 -8.50 -11.55
C LYS A 145 5.44 -9.18 -10.51
N ALA A 146 4.85 -10.33 -10.89
CA ALA A 146 4.10 -11.18 -9.97
C ALA A 146 4.67 -12.61 -10.02
N GLY A 147 5.45 -12.98 -8.99
CA GLY A 147 6.27 -14.19 -9.00
C GLY A 147 7.29 -14.13 -10.14
N ASP A 148 7.31 -15.16 -10.99
CA ASP A 148 8.21 -15.24 -12.15
C ASP A 148 7.66 -14.61 -13.44
N ARG A 149 6.44 -14.07 -13.38
CA ARG A 149 5.79 -13.44 -14.54
C ARG A 149 5.93 -11.93 -14.51
N VAL A 150 6.14 -11.36 -15.70
CA VAL A 150 6.16 -9.90 -15.89
C VAL A 150 4.94 -9.50 -16.71
N PHE A 151 4.20 -8.51 -16.21
CA PHE A 151 3.04 -7.95 -16.87
C PHE A 151 3.33 -6.51 -17.28
N VAL A 152 2.79 -6.10 -18.42
CA VAL A 152 2.83 -4.72 -18.88
C VAL A 152 1.40 -4.18 -18.84
N VAL A 153 1.15 -3.19 -18.00
CA VAL A 153 -0.15 -2.53 -17.84
C VAL A 153 -0.06 -1.16 -18.54
N PRO A 154 -0.76 -0.94 -19.65
CA PRO A 154 -0.77 0.35 -20.32
C PRO A 154 -1.51 1.38 -19.43
N VAL A 155 -1.00 2.62 -19.41
CA VAL A 155 -1.56 3.70 -18.59
C VAL A 155 -1.90 4.90 -19.46
N ARG A 156 -3.17 5.35 -19.43
CA ARG A 156 -3.65 6.49 -20.22
C ARG A 156 -3.40 7.82 -19.50
N LEU A 157 -2.13 8.14 -19.23
CA LEU A 157 -1.80 9.36 -18.50
C LEU A 157 -2.11 10.63 -19.31
N GLN A 158 -2.03 10.57 -20.62
CA GLN A 158 -2.36 11.72 -21.49
C GLN A 158 -3.83 12.12 -21.35
N ASP A 159 -4.74 11.16 -21.33
CA ASP A 159 -6.18 11.42 -21.21
C ASP A 159 -6.53 11.87 -19.79
N ALA A 160 -5.90 11.27 -18.79
CA ALA A 160 -6.04 11.69 -17.40
C ALA A 160 -5.61 13.15 -17.19
N LEU A 161 -4.50 13.59 -17.80
CA LEU A 161 -4.03 14.98 -17.72
C LEU A 161 -4.95 15.98 -18.47
N LYS A 162 -5.71 15.51 -19.44
CA LYS A 162 -6.76 16.32 -20.08
C LYS A 162 -8.04 16.45 -19.25
N GLY A 163 -8.11 15.77 -18.11
CA GLY A 163 -9.26 15.84 -17.20
C GLY A 163 -10.39 14.86 -17.53
N ASP A 164 -10.11 13.81 -18.31
CA ASP A 164 -11.09 12.76 -18.55
C ASP A 164 -11.40 11.98 -17.26
N ILE A 165 -12.57 12.23 -16.68
CA ILE A 165 -13.02 11.66 -15.40
C ILE A 165 -13.08 10.13 -15.47
N SER A 166 -13.48 9.56 -16.61
CA SER A 166 -13.55 8.12 -16.78
C SER A 166 -12.18 7.47 -16.68
N THR A 167 -11.20 8.08 -17.32
CA THR A 167 -9.79 7.67 -17.26
C THR A 167 -9.19 7.88 -15.85
N LEU A 168 -9.48 9.01 -15.20
CA LEU A 168 -9.00 9.28 -13.83
C LEU A 168 -9.47 8.22 -12.84
N ASN A 169 -10.76 7.81 -12.93
CA ASN A 169 -11.31 6.76 -12.07
C ASN A 169 -10.78 5.35 -12.41
N ALA A 170 -10.32 5.14 -13.65
CA ALA A 170 -9.79 3.86 -14.12
C ALA A 170 -8.26 3.76 -14.05
N LEU A 171 -7.56 4.80 -13.53
CA LEU A 171 -6.11 4.75 -13.41
C LEU A 171 -5.67 3.57 -12.53
N PRO A 172 -4.72 2.77 -13.01
CA PRO A 172 -4.20 1.66 -12.23
C PRO A 172 -3.50 2.18 -10.96
N ARG A 173 -3.75 1.47 -9.86
CA ARG A 173 -3.00 1.64 -8.64
C ARG A 173 -1.60 1.08 -8.81
N ILE A 174 -0.62 1.76 -8.29
CA ILE A 174 0.75 1.26 -8.19
C ILE A 174 0.81 0.20 -7.08
N GLU A 175 1.39 -0.94 -7.37
CA GLU A 175 1.71 -1.99 -6.38
C GLU A 175 3.19 -1.95 -5.99
N SER A 176 3.52 -2.60 -4.87
CA SER A 176 4.92 -2.69 -4.46
C SER A 176 5.75 -3.44 -5.50
N GLY A 177 6.91 -2.88 -5.87
CA GLY A 177 7.78 -3.42 -6.90
C GLY A 177 7.44 -3.02 -8.34
N ASP A 178 6.36 -2.24 -8.56
CA ASP A 178 6.03 -1.73 -9.89
C ASP A 178 7.10 -0.77 -10.41
N THR A 179 7.26 -0.76 -11.74
CA THR A 179 8.05 0.26 -12.43
C THR A 179 7.17 1.01 -13.42
N LEU A 180 6.93 2.30 -13.16
CA LEU A 180 6.26 3.20 -14.09
C LEU A 180 7.28 3.71 -15.12
N VAL A 181 7.00 3.48 -16.39
CA VAL A 181 7.86 3.87 -17.51
C VAL A 181 7.20 4.99 -18.31
N ILE A 182 7.89 6.12 -18.43
CA ILE A 182 7.45 7.27 -19.23
C ILE A 182 8.46 7.45 -20.39
N PRO A 183 8.11 6.99 -21.62
CA PRO A 183 9.02 7.07 -22.77
C PRO A 183 9.30 8.49 -23.25
#